data_0dc9dbe1c25defda0c82240f013b7351
#
_entry.id   0dc9dbe1c25defda0c82240f013b7351
#
_cell.length_a   1.000
_cell.length_b   1.000
_cell.length_c   1.000
_cell.angle_alpha   90.00
_cell.angle_beta   90.00
_cell.angle_gamma   90.00
#
_symmetry.space_group_name_H-M   'P 1'
#
loop_
_entity.id
_entity.type
_entity.pdbx_description
1 polymer ?
#
loop_
_entity_poly.entity_id
_entity_poly.type
_entity_poly.pdbx_seq_one_letter_code
_entity_poly.pdbx_strand_id
1 'polypeptide(L)'
;MPAIVLIGAQWGDEGKGKATDLLGDRVQWVVRYQGGNNAGHTVVLPDGQDFALKLIPSGILTPGVANVIGNGVVVDPGALLDELTGLEERDVDTSRLLISADAHLIMPYHVAIDKVTERYLGAKKIGTTGRGIGPCYQDKIARVGVRVQDLLDEKIFRQKVEAALDFKNQVLVKVYNRKALDANEVADTVLAQGEKFAHRIADTRLQLNQALERGETVLLEGSQGTLLDVDHGTYPFVTSSNPTSGGASAGSGIGPGRITTVLGILKAYTTRVGSGPFPTELHDESGEYLRKTGGEVGVNTGRDRRTGWFDAVIARYATRVNGITDYFLTKLDVLSGLERVPVCVGYEVDGFRTNDMPMTQTDVHHAVPIYEELPGWFEDISGCRTFEELPANARAYVERLEELAGARVSAIGVGPGREQTIVRHEFV
;
A
#
# COMPACT_ATOMS: atom_id res chain seq x y z
N MET A 1 19.44 9.37 -13.54
CA MET A 1 18.27 8.53 -13.76
C MET A 1 17.24 8.80 -12.65
N PRO A 2 15.97 8.54 -12.89
CA PRO A 2 14.89 8.97 -12.01
C PRO A 2 14.64 8.04 -10.82
N ALA A 3 14.11 8.61 -9.74
CA ALA A 3 13.32 7.86 -8.80
C ALA A 3 11.85 7.87 -9.27
N ILE A 4 11.23 6.70 -9.29
CA ILE A 4 9.84 6.49 -9.68
C ILE A 4 9.06 6.14 -8.42
N VAL A 5 7.94 6.81 -8.18
CA VAL A 5 7.05 6.47 -7.07
C VAL A 5 5.86 5.70 -7.63
N LEU A 6 5.57 4.55 -7.03
CA LEU A 6 4.41 3.73 -7.32
C LEU A 6 3.44 3.77 -6.14
N ILE A 7 2.24 4.32 -6.35
CA ILE A 7 1.23 4.51 -5.31
C ILE A 7 -0.12 3.92 -5.70
N GLY A 8 -0.92 3.53 -4.70
CA GLY A 8 -2.34 3.25 -4.90
C GLY A 8 -3.12 4.55 -4.92
N ALA A 9 -3.98 4.74 -5.92
CA ALA A 9 -4.76 5.95 -6.07
C ALA A 9 -6.14 5.90 -5.38
N GLN A 10 -6.52 4.76 -4.82
CA GLN A 10 -7.81 4.52 -4.17
C GLN A 10 -7.61 4.14 -2.69
N TRP A 11 -8.30 3.13 -2.16
CA TRP A 11 -8.18 2.63 -0.79
C TRP A 11 -7.27 1.41 -0.63
N GLY A 12 -6.27 1.25 -1.48
CA GLY A 12 -5.40 0.08 -1.50
C GLY A 12 -6.00 -1.07 -2.32
N ASP A 13 -5.23 -2.17 -2.41
CA ASP A 13 -5.62 -3.37 -3.18
C ASP A 13 -5.86 -3.12 -4.69
N GLU A 14 -5.27 -2.06 -5.24
CA GLU A 14 -5.38 -1.71 -6.66
C GLU A 14 -4.56 -2.62 -7.59
N GLY A 15 -3.67 -3.46 -7.05
CA GLY A 15 -2.80 -4.34 -7.84
C GLY A 15 -1.38 -3.80 -8.02
N LYS A 16 -0.85 -3.08 -7.04
CA LYS A 16 0.53 -2.53 -7.04
C LYS A 16 1.61 -3.58 -7.28
N GLY A 17 1.46 -4.79 -6.74
CA GLY A 17 2.40 -5.88 -6.95
C GLY A 17 2.61 -6.23 -8.43
N LYS A 18 1.53 -6.26 -9.23
CA LYS A 18 1.62 -6.47 -10.68
C LYS A 18 2.40 -5.36 -11.38
N ALA A 19 2.21 -4.10 -10.96
CA ALA A 19 2.95 -2.97 -11.51
C ALA A 19 4.44 -3.03 -11.15
N THR A 20 4.79 -3.42 -9.92
CA THR A 20 6.18 -3.61 -9.50
C THR A 20 6.85 -4.73 -10.28
N ASP A 21 6.16 -5.85 -10.49
CA ASP A 21 6.66 -6.97 -11.29
C ASP A 21 6.88 -6.56 -12.76
N LEU A 22 5.94 -5.80 -13.34
CA LEU A 22 6.10 -5.27 -14.71
C LEU A 22 7.34 -4.40 -14.87
N LEU A 23 7.68 -3.63 -13.83
CA LEU A 23 8.83 -2.72 -13.82
C LEU A 23 10.13 -3.39 -13.38
N GLY A 24 10.08 -4.59 -12.82
CA GLY A 24 11.21 -5.25 -12.17
C GLY A 24 12.46 -5.32 -13.05
N ASP A 25 12.32 -5.64 -14.34
CA ASP A 25 13.45 -5.74 -15.28
C ASP A 25 14.03 -4.38 -15.70
N ARG A 26 13.37 -3.26 -15.35
CA ARG A 26 13.74 -1.91 -15.76
C ARG A 26 14.34 -1.07 -14.63
N VAL A 27 14.34 -1.63 -13.40
CA VAL A 27 14.83 -0.93 -12.20
C VAL A 27 15.93 -1.72 -11.52
N GLN A 28 16.87 -1.04 -10.89
CA GLN A 28 17.97 -1.66 -10.16
C GLN A 28 17.68 -1.77 -8.66
N TRP A 29 16.74 -0.93 -8.16
CA TRP A 29 16.38 -0.87 -6.74
C TRP A 29 14.87 -0.78 -6.57
N VAL A 30 14.34 -1.55 -5.63
CA VAL A 30 12.94 -1.41 -5.17
C VAL A 30 12.93 -1.14 -3.67
N VAL A 31 12.23 -0.09 -3.27
CA VAL A 31 12.21 0.41 -1.89
C VAL A 31 10.78 0.44 -1.37
N ARG A 32 10.50 -0.30 -0.30
CA ARG A 32 9.30 -0.08 0.49
C ARG A 32 9.54 1.13 1.39
N TYR A 33 8.80 2.22 1.17
CA TYR A 33 9.09 3.47 1.87
C TYR A 33 8.22 3.74 3.09
N GLN A 34 7.10 3.02 3.29
CA GLN A 34 6.19 3.22 4.42
C GLN A 34 5.34 1.98 4.71
N GLY A 35 4.53 2.03 5.81
CA GLY A 35 3.69 0.93 6.25
C GLY A 35 4.46 -0.06 7.11
N GLY A 36 3.99 -1.27 7.14
CA GLY A 36 4.58 -2.38 7.91
C GLY A 36 3.96 -3.70 7.46
N ASN A 37 3.96 -4.71 8.31
CA ASN A 37 3.39 -6.03 8.02
C ASN A 37 1.85 -6.07 7.94
N ASN A 38 1.18 -4.91 7.99
CA ASN A 38 -0.24 -4.76 7.68
C ASN A 38 -0.53 -4.68 6.18
N ALA A 39 0.47 -4.43 5.34
CA ALA A 39 0.33 -4.49 3.89
C ALA A 39 0.38 -5.94 3.37
N GLY A 40 -0.17 -6.17 2.18
CA GLY A 40 -0.10 -7.44 1.48
C GLY A 40 -0.07 -7.17 -0.02
N HIS A 41 1.07 -7.46 -0.66
CA HIS A 41 1.22 -7.40 -2.10
C HIS A 41 1.29 -8.82 -2.64
N THR A 42 0.29 -9.21 -3.41
CA THR A 42 0.34 -10.49 -4.13
C THR A 42 0.97 -10.27 -5.49
N VAL A 43 2.01 -11.06 -5.78
CA VAL A 43 2.66 -11.13 -7.09
C VAL A 43 2.48 -12.55 -7.61
N VAL A 44 2.01 -12.68 -8.84
CA VAL A 44 1.87 -13.96 -9.53
C VAL A 44 2.96 -14.03 -10.59
N LEU A 45 3.88 -14.97 -10.44
CA LEU A 45 4.96 -15.19 -11.39
C LEU A 45 4.47 -15.90 -12.67
N PRO A 46 5.24 -15.85 -13.78
CA PRO A 46 4.87 -16.49 -15.04
C PRO A 46 4.64 -18.00 -14.95
N ASP A 47 5.27 -18.67 -13.99
CA ASP A 47 5.10 -20.11 -13.73
C ASP A 47 3.84 -20.45 -12.91
N GLY A 48 3.05 -19.42 -12.55
CA GLY A 48 1.82 -19.56 -11.79
C GLY A 48 2.00 -19.57 -10.27
N GLN A 49 3.23 -19.46 -9.76
CA GLN A 49 3.45 -19.31 -8.34
C GLN A 49 2.99 -17.93 -7.85
N ASP A 50 2.33 -17.88 -6.70
CA ASP A 50 1.92 -16.64 -6.04
C ASP A 50 2.71 -16.39 -4.77
N PHE A 51 3.07 -15.14 -4.53
CA PHE A 51 3.77 -14.67 -3.34
C PHE A 51 3.01 -13.52 -2.68
N ALA A 52 2.73 -13.68 -1.39
CA ALA A 52 2.05 -12.66 -0.58
C ALA A 52 3.07 -11.92 0.30
N LEU A 53 3.65 -10.85 -0.21
CA LEU A 53 4.68 -10.05 0.47
C LEU A 53 4.06 -9.00 1.40
N LYS A 54 4.65 -8.81 2.57
CA LYS A 54 4.15 -7.92 3.63
C LYS A 54 5.11 -6.76 3.92
N LEU A 55 6.32 -7.07 4.35
CA LEU A 55 7.38 -6.11 4.67
C LEU A 55 8.38 -5.95 3.53
N ILE A 56 8.74 -7.07 2.90
CA ILE A 56 9.75 -7.12 1.85
C ILE A 56 9.18 -6.52 0.57
N PRO A 57 9.93 -5.66 -0.15
CA PRO A 57 9.50 -5.12 -1.43
C PRO A 57 9.26 -6.21 -2.48
N SER A 58 8.31 -5.97 -3.39
CA SER A 58 7.94 -6.94 -4.44
C SER A 58 9.08 -7.22 -5.43
N GLY A 59 10.05 -6.31 -5.55
CA GLY A 59 11.26 -6.49 -6.36
C GLY A 59 12.16 -7.66 -5.95
N ILE A 60 11.95 -8.24 -4.76
CA ILE A 60 12.71 -9.40 -4.27
C ILE A 60 12.54 -10.62 -5.19
N LEU A 61 11.45 -10.68 -5.93
CA LEU A 61 11.15 -11.77 -6.86
C LEU A 61 11.84 -11.60 -8.22
N THR A 62 12.47 -10.44 -8.48
CA THR A 62 13.19 -10.16 -9.72
C THR A 62 14.70 -10.36 -9.50
N PRO A 63 15.33 -11.32 -10.19
CA PRO A 63 16.76 -11.58 -10.03
C PRO A 63 17.62 -10.35 -10.28
N GLY A 64 18.61 -10.12 -9.40
CA GLY A 64 19.56 -9.02 -9.55
C GLY A 64 19.10 -7.65 -9.07
N VAL A 65 17.84 -7.46 -8.71
CA VAL A 65 17.31 -6.23 -8.12
C VAL A 65 17.68 -6.13 -6.65
N ALA A 66 18.16 -4.96 -6.23
CA ALA A 66 18.39 -4.67 -4.82
C ALA A 66 17.09 -4.19 -4.16
N ASN A 67 16.81 -4.70 -2.97
CA ASN A 67 15.57 -4.44 -2.27
C ASN A 67 15.84 -3.74 -0.94
N VAL A 68 15.02 -2.76 -0.58
CA VAL A 68 15.22 -1.94 0.62
C VAL A 68 13.93 -1.81 1.42
N ILE A 69 14.00 -2.15 2.70
CA ILE A 69 13.03 -1.71 3.70
C ILE A 69 13.48 -0.32 4.18
N GLY A 70 12.79 0.72 3.74
CA GLY A 70 13.15 2.11 3.96
C GLY A 70 12.88 2.60 5.39
N ASN A 71 13.40 3.78 5.71
CA ASN A 71 13.31 4.38 7.04
C ASN A 71 11.88 4.76 7.48
N GLY A 72 10.95 4.86 6.53
CA GLY A 72 9.53 5.13 6.84
C GLY A 72 8.74 3.89 7.23
N VAL A 73 9.27 2.69 7.02
CA VAL A 73 8.62 1.41 7.41
C VAL A 73 8.75 1.18 8.92
N VAL A 74 7.72 0.56 9.50
CA VAL A 74 7.80 -0.01 10.85
C VAL A 74 7.95 -1.53 10.74
N VAL A 75 9.02 -2.06 11.29
CA VAL A 75 9.51 -3.43 11.09
C VAL A 75 9.17 -4.29 12.30
N ASP A 76 8.36 -5.31 12.09
CA ASP A 76 8.16 -6.41 13.05
C ASP A 76 9.26 -7.46 12.80
N PRO A 77 10.22 -7.65 13.74
CA PRO A 77 11.34 -8.56 13.54
C PRO A 77 10.90 -10.02 13.31
N GLY A 78 9.88 -10.47 14.04
CA GLY A 78 9.34 -11.82 13.89
C GLY A 78 8.70 -12.02 12.51
N ALA A 79 7.83 -11.10 12.11
CA ALA A 79 7.18 -11.16 10.79
C ALA A 79 8.18 -11.05 9.63
N LEU A 80 9.26 -10.28 9.80
CA LEU A 80 10.33 -10.20 8.80
C LEU A 80 11.06 -11.53 8.65
N LEU A 81 11.40 -12.19 9.74
CA LEU A 81 12.07 -13.49 9.71
C LEU A 81 11.19 -14.57 9.10
N ASP A 82 9.90 -14.61 9.46
CA ASP A 82 8.94 -15.54 8.87
C ASP A 82 8.84 -15.35 7.35
N GLU A 83 8.82 -14.09 6.89
CA GLU A 83 8.75 -13.77 5.46
C GLU A 83 10.04 -14.13 4.72
N LEU A 84 11.22 -13.86 5.32
CA LEU A 84 12.52 -14.28 4.78
C LEU A 84 12.61 -15.79 4.65
N THR A 85 12.28 -16.53 5.71
CA THR A 85 12.30 -18.00 5.69
C THR A 85 11.38 -18.55 4.60
N GLY A 86 10.16 -18.04 4.50
CA GLY A 86 9.21 -18.49 3.48
C GLY A 86 9.64 -18.19 2.04
N LEU A 87 10.43 -17.14 1.80
CA LEU A 87 11.02 -16.83 0.50
C LEU A 87 12.20 -17.78 0.19
N GLU A 88 13.10 -17.97 1.15
CA GLU A 88 14.29 -18.82 1.02
C GLU A 88 13.92 -20.30 0.83
N GLU A 89 12.87 -20.80 1.51
CA GLU A 89 12.30 -22.13 1.32
C GLU A 89 11.73 -22.36 -0.10
N ARG A 90 11.48 -21.28 -0.84
CA ARG A 90 10.99 -21.29 -2.22
C ARG A 90 12.06 -20.84 -3.22
N ASP A 91 13.33 -20.98 -2.85
CA ASP A 91 14.51 -20.66 -3.66
C ASP A 91 14.60 -19.20 -4.15
N VAL A 92 13.98 -18.25 -3.42
CA VAL A 92 14.11 -16.81 -3.71
C VAL A 92 15.39 -16.27 -3.07
N ASP A 93 16.24 -15.63 -3.87
CA ASP A 93 17.47 -15.00 -3.38
C ASP A 93 17.16 -13.72 -2.61
N THR A 94 17.36 -13.75 -1.29
CA THR A 94 17.16 -12.60 -0.40
C THR A 94 18.46 -11.86 -0.07
N SER A 95 19.60 -12.26 -0.65
CA SER A 95 20.93 -11.73 -0.30
C SER A 95 21.09 -10.23 -0.52
N ARG A 96 20.33 -9.65 -1.45
CA ARG A 96 20.34 -8.22 -1.79
C ARG A 96 19.24 -7.40 -1.08
N LEU A 97 18.65 -7.92 -0.01
CA LEU A 97 17.73 -7.18 0.85
C LEU A 97 18.51 -6.37 1.89
N LEU A 98 18.27 -5.08 1.94
CA LEU A 98 18.78 -4.15 2.96
C LEU A 98 17.65 -3.60 3.82
N ILE A 99 17.97 -3.31 5.07
CA ILE A 99 17.04 -2.75 6.05
C ILE A 99 17.62 -1.42 6.54
N SER A 100 16.83 -0.36 6.45
CA SER A 100 17.26 0.95 6.93
C SER A 100 17.56 0.92 8.43
N ALA A 101 18.75 1.37 8.81
CA ALA A 101 19.14 1.58 10.20
C ALA A 101 18.16 2.52 10.94
N ASP A 102 17.54 3.47 10.24
CA ASP A 102 16.59 4.45 10.79
C ASP A 102 15.12 3.98 10.83
N ALA A 103 14.78 2.81 10.29
CA ALA A 103 13.46 2.23 10.43
C ALA A 103 13.13 1.94 11.90
N HIS A 104 11.84 1.99 12.27
CA HIS A 104 11.41 1.73 13.65
C HIS A 104 11.00 0.28 13.84
N LEU A 105 11.26 -0.27 15.02
CA LEU A 105 10.87 -1.63 15.39
C LEU A 105 9.46 -1.65 15.98
N ILE A 106 8.63 -2.54 15.48
CA ILE A 106 7.38 -2.92 16.16
C ILE A 106 7.75 -3.84 17.32
N MET A 107 7.62 -3.32 18.53
CA MET A 107 7.92 -4.05 19.76
C MET A 107 6.69 -4.84 20.24
N PRO A 108 6.86 -5.91 21.03
CA PRO A 108 5.75 -6.70 21.59
C PRO A 108 4.69 -5.87 22.30
N TYR A 109 5.08 -4.79 22.98
CA TYR A 109 4.14 -3.88 23.64
C TYR A 109 3.28 -3.08 22.66
N HIS A 110 3.74 -2.79 21.44
CA HIS A 110 2.92 -2.15 20.41
C HIS A 110 1.77 -3.06 19.98
N VAL A 111 2.07 -4.34 19.76
CA VAL A 111 1.05 -5.35 19.39
C VAL A 111 0.05 -5.55 20.53
N ALA A 112 0.53 -5.60 21.78
CA ALA A 112 -0.32 -5.72 22.96
C ALA A 112 -1.27 -4.53 23.10
N ILE A 113 -0.77 -3.30 22.96
CA ILE A 113 -1.55 -2.07 23.06
C ILE A 113 -2.57 -1.97 21.91
N ASP A 114 -2.19 -2.24 20.66
CA ASP A 114 -3.09 -2.22 19.51
C ASP A 114 -4.32 -3.13 19.74
N LYS A 115 -4.07 -4.39 20.13
CA LYS A 115 -5.13 -5.37 20.39
C LYS A 115 -6.06 -4.99 21.56
N VAL A 116 -5.51 -4.41 22.63
CA VAL A 116 -6.34 -4.04 23.80
C VAL A 116 -7.11 -2.76 23.54
N THR A 117 -6.56 -1.80 22.80
CA THR A 117 -7.23 -0.56 22.43
C THR A 117 -8.42 -0.81 21.52
N GLU A 118 -8.27 -1.63 20.47
CA GLU A 118 -9.39 -2.02 19.59
C GLU A 118 -10.51 -2.72 20.37
N ARG A 119 -10.15 -3.59 21.33
CA ARG A 119 -11.13 -4.24 22.18
C ARG A 119 -11.83 -3.26 23.12
N TYR A 120 -11.10 -2.31 23.68
CA TYR A 120 -11.64 -1.27 24.57
C TYR A 120 -12.60 -0.33 23.85
N LEU A 121 -12.30 0.03 22.61
CA LEU A 121 -13.14 0.90 21.78
C LEU A 121 -14.46 0.23 21.38
N GLY A 122 -14.54 -1.09 21.36
CA GLY A 122 -15.78 -1.84 21.08
C GLY A 122 -16.43 -1.45 19.75
N ALA A 123 -17.62 -0.86 19.80
CA ALA A 123 -18.34 -0.40 18.61
C ALA A 123 -17.67 0.78 17.89
N LYS A 124 -16.80 1.53 18.58
CA LYS A 124 -16.05 2.68 18.04
C LYS A 124 -14.67 2.28 17.50
N LYS A 125 -14.39 0.97 17.39
CA LYS A 125 -13.11 0.49 16.85
C LYS A 125 -12.87 0.98 15.43
N ILE A 126 -11.61 1.24 15.11
CA ILE A 126 -11.17 1.63 13.78
C ILE A 126 -11.12 0.41 12.84
N GLY A 127 -10.90 -0.78 13.39
CA GLY A 127 -10.75 -2.02 12.63
C GLY A 127 -9.31 -2.27 12.21
N THR A 128 -8.34 -1.95 13.10
CA THR A 128 -6.92 -2.18 12.86
C THR A 128 -6.60 -3.66 12.62
N THR A 129 -5.42 -3.93 12.08
CA THR A 129 -4.95 -5.31 11.88
C THR A 129 -4.44 -5.96 13.18
N GLY A 130 -4.35 -5.21 14.30
CA GLY A 130 -3.84 -5.69 15.59
C GLY A 130 -2.35 -6.04 15.58
N ARG A 131 -1.58 -5.47 14.64
CA ARG A 131 -0.14 -5.76 14.43
C ARG A 131 0.79 -4.70 15.02
N GLY A 132 0.26 -3.74 15.77
CA GLY A 132 1.06 -2.72 16.45
C GLY A 132 1.53 -1.57 15.57
N ILE A 133 1.00 -1.44 14.35
CA ILE A 133 1.43 -0.40 13.39
C ILE A 133 1.20 1.00 13.95
N GLY A 134 -0.05 1.31 14.34
CA GLY A 134 -0.42 2.61 14.89
C GLY A 134 0.40 2.99 16.13
N PRO A 135 0.46 2.14 17.17
CA PRO A 135 1.28 2.39 18.34
C PRO A 135 2.77 2.60 18.04
N CYS A 136 3.34 1.90 17.06
CA CYS A 136 4.73 2.11 16.66
C CYS A 136 4.95 3.48 15.99
N TYR A 137 4.08 3.90 15.07
CA TYR A 137 4.12 5.25 14.49
C TYR A 137 3.88 6.33 15.54
N GLN A 138 3.01 6.09 16.52
CA GLN A 138 2.82 6.99 17.66
C GLN A 138 4.14 7.21 18.43
N ASP A 139 4.85 6.13 18.74
CA ASP A 139 6.14 6.22 19.45
C ASP A 139 7.23 6.89 18.60
N LYS A 140 7.24 6.65 17.29
CA LYS A 140 8.12 7.36 16.35
C LYS A 140 7.92 8.88 16.43
N ILE A 141 6.69 9.35 16.37
CA ILE A 141 6.37 10.78 16.40
C ILE A 141 6.59 11.37 17.80
N ALA A 142 6.29 10.61 18.87
CA ALA A 142 6.60 10.97 20.25
C ALA A 142 8.10 10.96 20.56
N ARG A 143 8.94 10.44 19.66
CA ARG A 143 10.42 10.34 19.78
C ARG A 143 10.88 9.42 20.92
N VAL A 144 10.07 8.39 21.21
CA VAL A 144 10.39 7.33 22.20
C VAL A 144 10.53 5.96 21.55
N GLY A 145 10.42 5.90 20.21
CA GLY A 145 10.50 4.67 19.43
C GLY A 145 11.91 4.07 19.42
N VAL A 146 11.97 2.76 19.29
CA VAL A 146 13.20 1.98 19.11
C VAL A 146 13.45 1.79 17.61
N ARG A 147 14.68 2.07 17.16
CA ARG A 147 15.08 1.94 15.74
C ARG A 147 15.83 0.63 15.49
N VAL A 148 15.87 0.22 14.24
CA VAL A 148 16.61 -0.97 13.80
C VAL A 148 18.10 -0.88 14.16
N GLN A 149 18.73 0.30 14.03
CA GLN A 149 20.12 0.51 14.43
C GLN A 149 20.42 0.26 15.92
N ASP A 150 19.42 0.39 16.78
CA ASP A 150 19.60 0.17 18.22
C ASP A 150 19.93 -1.31 18.51
N LEU A 151 19.56 -2.24 17.63
CA LEU A 151 19.94 -3.66 17.73
C LEU A 151 21.45 -3.90 17.65
N LEU A 152 22.21 -2.94 17.12
CA LEU A 152 23.67 -3.04 16.99
C LEU A 152 24.40 -2.66 18.31
N ASP A 153 23.68 -2.10 19.29
CA ASP A 153 24.21 -1.78 20.63
C ASP A 153 23.22 -2.29 21.70
N GLU A 154 23.47 -3.49 22.19
CA GLU A 154 22.61 -4.16 23.18
C GLU A 154 22.33 -3.30 24.40
N LYS A 155 23.34 -2.57 24.91
CA LYS A 155 23.19 -1.72 26.11
C LYS A 155 22.19 -0.59 25.85
N ILE A 156 22.33 0.10 24.73
CA ILE A 156 21.41 1.19 24.33
C ILE A 156 20.03 0.64 24.06
N PHE A 157 19.94 -0.50 23.37
CA PHE A 157 18.68 -1.16 23.09
C PHE A 157 17.90 -1.47 24.38
N ARG A 158 18.53 -2.13 25.36
CA ARG A 158 17.90 -2.49 26.64
C ARG A 158 17.44 -1.26 27.42
N GLN A 159 18.25 -0.20 27.48
CA GLN A 159 17.87 1.06 28.12
C GLN A 159 16.61 1.69 27.48
N LYS A 160 16.52 1.68 26.15
CA LYS A 160 15.35 2.20 25.44
C LYS A 160 14.10 1.35 25.67
N VAL A 161 14.23 0.02 25.68
CA VAL A 161 13.12 -0.91 25.96
C VAL A 161 12.60 -0.71 27.39
N GLU A 162 13.49 -0.61 28.38
CA GLU A 162 13.13 -0.36 29.78
C GLU A 162 12.36 0.96 29.92
N ALA A 163 12.92 2.06 29.39
CA ALA A 163 12.28 3.38 29.42
C ALA A 163 10.91 3.41 28.73
N ALA A 164 10.77 2.73 27.61
CA ALA A 164 9.48 2.62 26.92
C ALA A 164 8.47 1.82 27.74
N LEU A 165 8.88 0.70 28.33
CA LEU A 165 8.01 -0.18 29.12
C LEU A 165 7.59 0.42 30.45
N ASP A 166 8.36 1.30 31.07
CA ASP A 166 7.95 2.03 32.26
C ASP A 166 6.61 2.74 32.05
N PHE A 167 6.46 3.44 30.94
CA PHE A 167 5.21 4.11 30.60
C PHE A 167 4.14 3.14 30.05
N LYS A 168 4.51 2.26 29.13
CA LYS A 168 3.57 1.33 28.48
C LYS A 168 2.93 0.36 29.47
N ASN A 169 3.68 -0.10 30.46
CA ASN A 169 3.17 -0.94 31.54
C ASN A 169 2.15 -0.20 32.42
N GLN A 170 2.35 1.11 32.70
CA GLN A 170 1.33 1.89 33.39
C GLN A 170 -0.01 1.89 32.61
N VAL A 171 0.05 2.06 31.29
CA VAL A 171 -1.14 2.03 30.43
C VAL A 171 -1.77 0.62 30.43
N LEU A 172 -0.97 -0.42 30.21
CA LEU A 172 -1.46 -1.80 30.19
C LEU A 172 -2.13 -2.19 31.51
N VAL A 173 -1.49 -1.90 32.63
CA VAL A 173 -1.99 -2.31 33.97
C VAL A 173 -3.12 -1.43 34.44
N LYS A 174 -2.94 -0.11 34.46
CA LYS A 174 -3.89 0.80 35.11
C LYS A 174 -5.10 1.16 34.24
N VAL A 175 -4.92 1.25 32.92
CA VAL A 175 -5.99 1.62 31.98
C VAL A 175 -6.71 0.38 31.47
N TYR A 176 -5.96 -0.61 31.03
CA TYR A 176 -6.51 -1.78 30.36
C TYR A 176 -6.63 -3.03 31.24
N ASN A 177 -6.20 -2.98 32.49
CA ASN A 177 -6.19 -4.12 33.42
C ASN A 177 -5.55 -5.37 32.80
N ARG A 178 -4.34 -5.22 32.26
CA ARG A 178 -3.54 -6.28 31.65
C ARG A 178 -2.26 -6.49 32.44
N LYS A 179 -1.65 -7.67 32.31
CA LYS A 179 -0.35 -7.97 32.90
C LYS A 179 0.72 -7.06 32.29
N ALA A 180 1.64 -6.56 33.15
CA ALA A 180 2.84 -5.88 32.70
C ALA A 180 3.73 -6.84 31.89
N LEU A 181 4.46 -6.30 30.93
CA LEU A 181 5.50 -7.00 30.18
C LEU A 181 6.84 -6.83 30.89
N ASP A 182 7.64 -7.89 30.92
CA ASP A 182 9.00 -7.85 31.43
C ASP A 182 9.96 -7.24 30.40
N ALA A 183 10.76 -6.26 30.79
CA ALA A 183 11.65 -5.55 29.90
C ALA A 183 12.79 -6.44 29.38
N ASN A 184 13.30 -7.36 30.21
CA ASN A 184 14.36 -8.27 29.80
C ASN A 184 13.84 -9.31 28.83
N GLU A 185 12.68 -9.93 29.11
CA GLU A 185 12.05 -10.89 28.18
C GLU A 185 11.76 -10.27 26.80
N VAL A 186 11.28 -9.01 26.77
CA VAL A 186 11.04 -8.27 25.54
C VAL A 186 12.36 -7.99 24.82
N ALA A 187 13.38 -7.53 25.55
CA ALA A 187 14.68 -7.21 24.96
C ALA A 187 15.38 -8.47 24.42
N ASP A 188 15.41 -9.55 25.19
CA ASP A 188 16.04 -10.82 24.81
C ASP A 188 15.40 -11.39 23.54
N THR A 189 14.07 -11.37 23.46
CA THR A 189 13.32 -11.84 22.30
C THR A 189 13.67 -11.07 21.04
N VAL A 190 13.67 -9.73 21.12
CA VAL A 190 13.88 -8.88 19.94
C VAL A 190 15.36 -8.86 19.53
N LEU A 191 16.30 -8.91 20.47
CA LEU A 191 17.74 -9.03 20.18
C LEU A 191 18.05 -10.34 19.45
N ALA A 192 17.53 -11.47 19.96
CA ALA A 192 17.74 -12.78 19.33
C ALA A 192 17.15 -12.84 17.90
N GLN A 193 16.04 -12.13 17.65
CA GLN A 193 15.50 -11.97 16.30
C GLN A 193 16.41 -11.05 15.45
N GLY A 194 16.83 -9.92 16.01
CA GLY A 194 17.67 -8.92 15.35
C GLY A 194 19.01 -9.46 14.88
N GLU A 195 19.64 -10.32 15.67
CA GLU A 195 20.92 -10.96 15.33
C GLU A 195 20.87 -11.70 13.98
N LYS A 196 19.73 -12.34 13.65
CA LYS A 196 19.56 -13.10 12.41
C LYS A 196 19.58 -12.24 11.15
N PHE A 197 19.23 -10.96 11.23
CA PHE A 197 19.23 -10.03 10.10
C PHE A 197 20.15 -8.82 10.29
N ALA A 198 20.98 -8.79 11.33
CA ALA A 198 21.89 -7.66 11.61
C ALA A 198 22.81 -7.30 10.44
N HIS A 199 23.24 -8.30 9.67
CA HIS A 199 24.09 -8.15 8.49
C HIS A 199 23.41 -7.42 7.32
N ARG A 200 22.08 -7.24 7.36
CA ARG A 200 21.29 -6.52 6.35
C ARG A 200 21.05 -5.04 6.72
N ILE A 201 21.42 -4.63 7.95
CA ILE A 201 21.22 -3.25 8.44
C ILE A 201 22.22 -2.33 7.78
N ALA A 202 21.71 -1.25 7.15
CA ALA A 202 22.55 -0.34 6.39
C ALA A 202 22.06 1.12 6.43
N ASP A 203 22.96 2.08 6.12
CA ASP A 203 22.56 3.44 5.74
C ASP A 203 21.99 3.45 4.31
N THR A 204 20.72 3.11 4.22
CA THR A 204 20.02 2.98 2.94
C THR A 204 19.83 4.32 2.25
N ARG A 205 19.78 5.44 2.99
CA ARG A 205 19.69 6.80 2.41
C ARG A 205 20.92 7.10 1.58
N LEU A 206 22.11 6.84 2.13
CA LEU A 206 23.37 7.02 1.42
C LEU A 206 23.43 6.15 0.17
N GLN A 207 23.11 4.85 0.31
CA GLN A 207 23.19 3.91 -0.82
C GLN A 207 22.22 4.24 -1.94
N LEU A 208 20.98 4.63 -1.64
CA LEU A 208 19.99 5.01 -2.64
C LEU A 208 20.37 6.29 -3.38
N ASN A 209 20.90 7.32 -2.69
CA ASN A 209 21.34 8.54 -3.33
C ASN A 209 22.57 8.28 -4.21
N GLN A 210 23.53 7.46 -3.77
CA GLN A 210 24.67 7.03 -4.59
C GLN A 210 24.22 6.22 -5.82
N ALA A 211 23.19 5.36 -5.70
CA ALA A 211 22.61 4.63 -6.83
C ALA A 211 22.07 5.61 -7.89
N LEU A 212 21.31 6.62 -7.48
CA LEU A 212 20.82 7.66 -8.38
C LEU A 212 21.95 8.49 -9.01
N GLU A 213 23.05 8.74 -8.30
CA GLU A 213 24.24 9.41 -8.83
C GLU A 213 24.97 8.58 -9.88
N ARG A 214 25.00 7.25 -9.71
CA ARG A 214 25.52 6.32 -10.73
C ARG A 214 24.61 6.16 -11.94
N GLY A 215 23.43 6.76 -11.94
CA GLY A 215 22.47 6.64 -13.02
C GLY A 215 21.57 5.39 -12.93
N GLU A 216 21.47 4.76 -11.77
CA GLU A 216 20.58 3.62 -11.52
C GLU A 216 19.14 4.11 -11.25
N THR A 217 18.15 3.33 -11.66
CA THR A 217 16.72 3.62 -11.44
C THR A 217 16.25 3.04 -10.11
N VAL A 218 15.56 3.85 -9.31
CA VAL A 218 15.00 3.46 -8.01
C VAL A 218 13.49 3.52 -8.09
N LEU A 219 12.80 2.40 -7.80
CA LEU A 219 11.35 2.32 -7.65
C LEU A 219 10.98 2.42 -6.17
N LEU A 220 10.19 3.41 -5.81
CA LEU A 220 9.63 3.61 -4.48
C LEU A 220 8.24 2.99 -4.42
N GLU A 221 8.14 1.80 -3.88
CA GLU A 221 6.91 1.00 -3.81
C GLU A 221 6.08 1.38 -2.59
N GLY A 222 4.91 1.98 -2.82
CA GLY A 222 3.96 2.31 -1.77
C GLY A 222 3.14 1.10 -1.29
N SER A 223 2.81 1.11 -0.01
CA SER A 223 1.80 0.25 0.58
C SER A 223 0.47 1.00 0.64
N GLN A 224 -0.65 0.31 0.80
CA GLN A 224 -2.00 0.89 0.92
C GLN A 224 -2.36 1.79 -0.29
N GLY A 225 -3.15 2.83 -0.10
CA GLY A 225 -3.58 3.75 -1.14
C GLY A 225 -3.78 5.17 -0.62
N THR A 226 -3.95 6.13 -1.52
CA THR A 226 -4.06 7.57 -1.22
C THR A 226 -5.14 7.89 -0.19
N LEU A 227 -6.31 7.23 -0.30
CA LEU A 227 -7.44 7.45 0.62
C LEU A 227 -7.25 6.83 2.00
N LEU A 228 -6.15 6.10 2.20
CA LEU A 228 -5.72 5.57 3.50
C LEU A 228 -4.56 6.37 4.12
N ASP A 229 -4.12 7.46 3.49
CA ASP A 229 -3.07 8.33 4.02
C ASP A 229 -3.56 9.03 5.31
N VAL A 230 -2.69 9.13 6.32
CA VAL A 230 -3.06 9.71 7.63
C VAL A 230 -3.44 11.18 7.54
N ASP A 231 -2.87 11.92 6.59
CA ASP A 231 -3.12 13.36 6.40
C ASP A 231 -4.15 13.63 5.29
N HIS A 232 -4.16 12.84 4.23
CA HIS A 232 -4.94 13.05 3.00
C HIS A 232 -6.07 12.05 2.78
N GLY A 233 -6.18 11.03 3.62
CA GLY A 233 -7.20 9.99 3.50
C GLY A 233 -8.49 10.30 4.25
N THR A 234 -9.37 9.30 4.28
CA THR A 234 -10.68 9.34 4.96
C THR A 234 -10.53 9.13 6.47
N TYR A 235 -9.82 10.03 7.14
CA TYR A 235 -9.58 9.98 8.59
C TYR A 235 -10.89 9.89 9.39
N PRO A 236 -11.00 9.05 10.46
CA PRO A 236 -9.94 8.25 11.08
C PRO A 236 -9.74 6.85 10.47
N PHE A 237 -10.47 6.50 9.41
CA PHE A 237 -10.42 5.19 8.76
C PHE A 237 -9.27 5.13 7.75
N VAL A 238 -8.05 5.26 8.25
CA VAL A 238 -6.79 5.37 7.50
C VAL A 238 -5.70 4.49 8.14
N THR A 239 -4.56 4.34 7.46
CA THR A 239 -3.34 3.82 8.09
C THR A 239 -2.62 4.93 8.86
N SER A 240 -1.69 4.58 9.74
CA SER A 240 -0.89 5.56 10.51
C SER A 240 0.35 6.03 9.77
N SER A 241 0.39 5.89 8.46
CA SER A 241 1.52 6.26 7.61
C SER A 241 1.06 7.09 6.41
N ASN A 242 2.02 7.59 5.62
CA ASN A 242 1.77 8.39 4.43
C ASN A 242 2.07 7.57 3.15
N PRO A 243 1.08 6.85 2.58
CA PRO A 243 1.22 6.15 1.30
C PRO A 243 1.27 7.09 0.07
N THR A 244 1.04 8.38 0.23
CA THR A 244 1.16 9.37 -0.84
C THR A 244 2.60 9.55 -1.32
N SER A 245 2.79 10.14 -2.51
CA SER A 245 4.11 10.39 -3.10
C SER A 245 5.01 11.28 -2.22
N GLY A 246 4.43 12.20 -1.44
CA GLY A 246 5.15 12.98 -0.44
C GLY A 246 5.79 12.12 0.64
N GLY A 247 5.10 11.04 1.06
CA GLY A 247 5.63 10.07 2.00
C GLY A 247 6.83 9.28 1.46
N ALA A 248 6.91 9.11 0.15
CA ALA A 248 8.01 8.37 -0.48
C ALA A 248 9.36 9.05 -0.29
N SER A 249 9.44 10.37 -0.41
CA SER A 249 10.65 11.15 -0.15
C SER A 249 11.08 11.03 1.32
N ALA A 250 10.16 11.24 2.26
CA ALA A 250 10.44 11.15 3.70
C ALA A 250 10.85 9.72 4.12
N GLY A 251 10.20 8.70 3.56
CA GLY A 251 10.38 7.30 3.97
C GLY A 251 11.54 6.57 3.28
N SER A 252 12.16 7.15 2.26
CA SER A 252 13.34 6.61 1.57
C SER A 252 14.62 7.43 1.80
N GLY A 253 14.48 8.72 2.16
CA GLY A 253 15.58 9.66 2.22
C GLY A 253 16.07 10.17 0.85
N ILE A 254 15.27 9.96 -0.20
CA ILE A 254 15.50 10.51 -1.53
C ILE A 254 14.82 11.89 -1.59
N GLY A 255 15.57 12.91 -2.01
CA GLY A 255 15.04 14.26 -2.14
C GLY A 255 13.90 14.36 -3.19
N PRO A 256 12.85 15.16 -2.95
CA PRO A 256 11.68 15.22 -3.84
C PRO A 256 12.03 15.63 -5.27
N GLY A 257 13.07 16.45 -5.47
CA GLY A 257 13.54 16.86 -6.80
C GLY A 257 14.18 15.73 -7.64
N ARG A 258 14.38 14.55 -7.06
CA ARG A 258 14.88 13.36 -7.76
C ARG A 258 13.74 12.46 -8.24
N ILE A 259 12.53 12.67 -7.75
CA ILE A 259 11.34 11.94 -8.18
C ILE A 259 10.85 12.58 -9.48
N THR A 260 10.87 11.82 -10.55
CA THR A 260 10.50 12.33 -11.89
C THR A 260 9.17 11.76 -12.40
N THR A 261 8.78 10.60 -11.88
CA THR A 261 7.56 9.91 -12.31
C THR A 261 6.78 9.48 -11.07
N VAL A 262 5.50 9.73 -11.06
CA VAL A 262 4.55 9.21 -10.07
C VAL A 262 3.53 8.35 -10.80
N LEU A 263 3.68 7.03 -10.67
CA LEU A 263 2.78 6.05 -11.25
C LEU A 263 1.66 5.73 -10.26
N GLY A 264 0.45 6.18 -10.58
CA GLY A 264 -0.76 5.87 -9.85
C GLY A 264 -1.36 4.54 -10.29
N ILE A 265 -1.69 3.65 -9.37
CA ILE A 265 -2.41 2.42 -9.69
C ILE A 265 -3.89 2.65 -9.42
N LEU A 266 -4.71 2.50 -10.46
CA LEU A 266 -6.16 2.54 -10.41
C LEU A 266 -6.72 1.16 -10.72
N LYS A 267 -7.75 0.76 -10.03
CA LYS A 267 -8.60 -0.36 -10.42
C LYS A 267 -9.76 0.18 -11.27
N ALA A 268 -10.16 -0.54 -12.30
CA ALA A 268 -11.27 -0.15 -13.20
C ALA A 268 -12.63 -0.02 -12.49
N TYR A 269 -12.70 -0.39 -11.22
CA TYR A 269 -13.80 -0.16 -10.28
C TYR A 269 -13.19 0.15 -8.91
N THR A 270 -13.99 0.39 -7.89
CA THR A 270 -13.46 0.75 -6.58
C THR A 270 -13.66 -0.37 -5.57
N THR A 271 -12.67 -0.58 -4.70
CA THR A 271 -12.80 -1.50 -3.57
C THR A 271 -12.28 -0.88 -2.29
N ARG A 272 -12.85 -1.30 -1.15
CA ARG A 272 -12.39 -0.89 0.17
C ARG A 272 -12.47 -2.04 1.16
N VAL A 273 -11.46 -2.18 2.02
CA VAL A 273 -11.47 -3.06 3.18
C VAL A 273 -11.76 -2.24 4.43
N GLY A 274 -12.59 -2.76 5.32
CA GLY A 274 -12.88 -2.14 6.61
C GLY A 274 -13.91 -1.02 6.57
N SER A 275 -14.01 -0.31 7.68
CA SER A 275 -15.01 0.74 7.91
C SER A 275 -14.63 2.06 7.22
N GLY A 276 -15.56 3.00 7.23
CA GLY A 276 -15.39 4.35 6.70
C GLY A 276 -16.21 4.60 5.44
N PRO A 277 -16.22 5.85 4.94
CA PRO A 277 -17.05 6.26 3.81
C PRO A 277 -16.62 5.59 2.52
N PHE A 278 -17.61 5.28 1.69
CA PHE A 278 -17.43 4.72 0.36
C PHE A 278 -18.60 5.17 -0.51
N PRO A 279 -18.58 6.37 -1.10
CA PRO A 279 -19.73 6.96 -1.77
C PRO A 279 -20.31 6.11 -2.90
N THR A 280 -19.47 5.38 -3.63
CA THR A 280 -19.88 4.53 -4.76
C THR A 280 -20.13 3.07 -4.39
N GLU A 281 -20.20 2.74 -3.10
CA GLU A 281 -20.43 1.36 -2.64
C GLU A 281 -21.74 0.78 -3.16
N LEU A 282 -21.68 -0.47 -3.61
CA LEU A 282 -22.81 -1.21 -4.16
C LEU A 282 -23.25 -2.34 -3.21
N HIS A 283 -24.56 -2.44 -3.00
CA HIS A 283 -25.20 -3.47 -2.16
C HIS A 283 -26.16 -4.35 -2.96
N ASP A 284 -26.06 -4.30 -4.29
CA ASP A 284 -26.91 -4.98 -5.26
C ASP A 284 -26.18 -6.11 -6.01
N GLU A 285 -26.82 -6.64 -7.04
CA GLU A 285 -26.27 -7.68 -7.91
C GLU A 285 -24.98 -7.24 -8.61
N SER A 286 -24.84 -5.95 -8.93
CA SER A 286 -23.62 -5.40 -9.55
C SER A 286 -22.43 -5.45 -8.59
N GLY A 287 -22.65 -5.10 -7.33
CA GLY A 287 -21.63 -5.21 -6.28
C GLY A 287 -21.18 -6.65 -6.06
N GLU A 288 -22.12 -7.58 -6.07
CA GLU A 288 -21.82 -9.00 -5.94
C GLU A 288 -21.06 -9.55 -7.17
N TYR A 289 -21.43 -9.10 -8.36
CA TYR A 289 -20.73 -9.43 -9.61
C TYR A 289 -19.26 -8.99 -9.54
N LEU A 290 -19.00 -7.71 -9.21
CA LEU A 290 -17.64 -7.17 -9.07
C LEU A 290 -16.85 -7.94 -8.04
N ARG A 291 -17.47 -8.30 -6.91
CA ARG A 291 -16.82 -9.04 -5.83
C ARG A 291 -16.39 -10.44 -6.27
N LYS A 292 -17.30 -11.19 -6.92
CA LYS A 292 -17.05 -12.56 -7.36
C LYS A 292 -16.08 -12.63 -8.54
N THR A 293 -16.37 -11.87 -9.59
CA THR A 293 -15.57 -11.88 -10.82
C THR A 293 -14.18 -11.30 -10.56
N GLY A 294 -14.10 -10.26 -9.74
CA GLY A 294 -12.82 -9.65 -9.33
C GLY A 294 -12.04 -10.44 -8.28
N GLY A 295 -12.61 -11.49 -7.67
CA GLY A 295 -11.95 -12.23 -6.59
C GLY A 295 -11.60 -11.31 -5.41
N GLU A 296 -12.54 -10.44 -5.01
CA GLU A 296 -12.27 -9.36 -4.06
C GLU A 296 -12.30 -9.84 -2.61
N VAL A 297 -11.22 -10.53 -2.21
CA VAL A 297 -10.96 -10.98 -0.84
C VAL A 297 -9.63 -10.41 -0.36
N GLY A 298 -9.61 -9.91 0.86
CA GLY A 298 -8.40 -9.30 1.45
C GLY A 298 -7.34 -10.35 1.78
N VAL A 299 -6.16 -10.24 1.16
CA VAL A 299 -5.04 -11.20 1.28
C VAL A 299 -4.62 -11.43 2.74
N ASN A 300 -4.55 -10.37 3.55
CA ASN A 300 -4.08 -10.45 4.94
C ASN A 300 -5.17 -10.78 5.96
N THR A 301 -6.43 -10.51 5.63
CA THR A 301 -7.55 -10.59 6.60
C THR A 301 -8.55 -11.67 6.25
N GLY A 302 -8.54 -12.19 5.03
CA GLY A 302 -9.55 -13.10 4.50
C GLY A 302 -10.96 -12.49 4.46
N ARG A 303 -11.09 -11.16 4.66
CA ARG A 303 -12.38 -10.46 4.63
C ARG A 303 -12.73 -10.09 3.20
N ASP A 304 -14.01 -10.18 2.88
CA ASP A 304 -14.54 -9.65 1.63
C ASP A 304 -14.27 -8.15 1.55
N ARG A 305 -13.87 -7.69 0.36
CA ARG A 305 -13.77 -6.28 0.04
C ARG A 305 -15.14 -5.74 -0.33
N ARG A 306 -15.47 -4.57 0.17
CA ARG A 306 -16.59 -3.77 -0.30
C ARG A 306 -16.29 -3.34 -1.73
N THR A 307 -17.27 -3.36 -2.62
CA THR A 307 -17.12 -3.05 -4.05
C THR A 307 -18.03 -1.90 -4.45
N GLY A 308 -17.59 -1.11 -5.43
CA GLY A 308 -18.33 0.03 -5.96
C GLY A 308 -17.88 0.40 -7.37
N TRP A 309 -18.66 1.21 -8.06
CA TRP A 309 -18.27 1.71 -9.36
C TRP A 309 -17.03 2.60 -9.29
N PHE A 310 -16.37 2.80 -10.44
CA PHE A 310 -15.21 3.69 -10.53
C PHE A 310 -15.60 5.10 -10.06
N ASP A 311 -14.72 5.71 -9.28
CA ASP A 311 -14.94 7.03 -8.69
C ASP A 311 -13.90 8.04 -9.22
N ALA A 312 -14.35 8.87 -10.16
CA ALA A 312 -13.49 9.86 -10.78
C ALA A 312 -13.18 11.05 -9.86
N VAL A 313 -14.01 11.32 -8.83
CA VAL A 313 -13.72 12.35 -7.82
C VAL A 313 -12.48 11.94 -7.03
N ILE A 314 -12.42 10.68 -6.61
CA ILE A 314 -11.27 10.10 -5.90
C ILE A 314 -10.05 10.06 -6.81
N ALA A 315 -10.18 9.60 -8.05
CA ALA A 315 -9.06 9.54 -8.99
C ALA A 315 -8.46 10.94 -9.25
N ARG A 316 -9.28 11.94 -9.47
CA ARG A 316 -8.86 13.35 -9.64
C ARG A 316 -8.18 13.90 -8.38
N TYR A 317 -8.74 13.60 -7.21
CA TYR A 317 -8.14 13.95 -5.93
C TYR A 317 -6.76 13.31 -5.77
N ALA A 318 -6.65 12.02 -6.06
CA ALA A 318 -5.36 11.30 -6.00
C ALA A 318 -4.33 11.88 -6.97
N THR A 319 -4.74 12.21 -8.22
CA THR A 319 -3.87 12.89 -9.19
C THR A 319 -3.28 14.16 -8.61
N ARG A 320 -4.12 14.98 -8.00
CA ARG A 320 -3.75 16.30 -7.46
C ARG A 320 -2.83 16.20 -6.26
N VAL A 321 -3.17 15.33 -5.28
CA VAL A 321 -2.40 15.17 -4.04
C VAL A 321 -1.04 14.55 -4.28
N ASN A 322 -0.94 13.62 -5.23
CA ASN A 322 0.30 12.90 -5.50
C ASN A 322 1.12 13.48 -6.65
N GLY A 323 0.56 14.36 -7.47
CA GLY A 323 1.20 14.79 -8.72
C GLY A 323 1.38 13.62 -9.69
N ILE A 324 0.35 12.77 -9.83
CA ILE A 324 0.41 11.58 -10.69
C ILE A 324 0.67 12.01 -12.13
N THR A 325 1.68 11.41 -12.74
CA THR A 325 2.05 11.64 -14.14
C THR A 325 1.41 10.61 -15.06
N ASP A 326 1.30 9.38 -14.58
CA ASP A 326 0.84 8.22 -15.33
C ASP A 326 -0.02 7.31 -14.47
N TYR A 327 -1.00 6.67 -15.08
CA TYR A 327 -1.80 5.62 -14.45
C TYR A 327 -1.53 4.24 -15.03
N PHE A 328 -1.53 3.24 -14.17
CA PHE A 328 -1.74 1.85 -14.54
C PHE A 328 -3.15 1.45 -14.10
N LEU A 329 -4.03 1.24 -15.05
CA LEU A 329 -5.39 0.78 -14.84
C LEU A 329 -5.41 -0.74 -14.75
N THR A 330 -5.85 -1.31 -13.64
CA THR A 330 -5.92 -2.75 -13.41
C THR A 330 -7.35 -3.28 -13.46
N LYS A 331 -7.50 -4.59 -13.69
CA LYS A 331 -8.79 -5.29 -13.60
C LYS A 331 -9.86 -4.78 -14.59
N LEU A 332 -9.46 -4.33 -15.78
CA LEU A 332 -10.40 -3.96 -16.82
C LEU A 332 -11.22 -5.18 -17.31
N ASP A 333 -10.62 -6.35 -17.32
CA ASP A 333 -11.21 -7.65 -17.63
C ASP A 333 -12.43 -8.01 -16.78
N VAL A 334 -12.47 -7.55 -15.53
CA VAL A 334 -13.57 -7.81 -14.58
C VAL A 334 -14.88 -7.17 -15.06
N LEU A 335 -14.81 -6.11 -15.86
CA LEU A 335 -15.98 -5.39 -16.37
C LEU A 335 -16.56 -6.03 -17.65
N SER A 336 -15.90 -7.02 -18.26
CA SER A 336 -16.43 -7.78 -19.39
C SER A 336 -17.73 -8.50 -19.01
N GLY A 337 -18.71 -8.48 -19.89
CA GLY A 337 -20.03 -9.09 -19.69
C GLY A 337 -21.08 -8.15 -19.10
N LEU A 338 -20.73 -6.88 -18.84
CA LEU A 338 -21.68 -5.85 -18.42
C LEU A 338 -22.24 -5.10 -19.63
N GLU A 339 -23.54 -4.84 -19.64
CA GLU A 339 -24.20 -4.02 -20.68
C GLU A 339 -23.87 -2.54 -20.52
N ARG A 340 -23.74 -2.08 -19.27
CA ARG A 340 -23.42 -0.70 -18.91
C ARG A 340 -22.40 -0.68 -17.77
N VAL A 341 -21.53 0.30 -17.79
CA VAL A 341 -20.51 0.53 -16.76
C VAL A 341 -20.63 1.97 -16.26
N PRO A 342 -21.32 2.20 -15.14
CA PRO A 342 -21.42 3.52 -14.52
C PRO A 342 -20.08 4.02 -13.99
N VAL A 343 -19.82 5.33 -14.19
CA VAL A 343 -18.65 6.03 -13.65
C VAL A 343 -19.16 7.20 -12.81
N CYS A 344 -18.75 7.28 -11.55
CA CYS A 344 -19.07 8.41 -10.70
C CYS A 344 -18.22 9.62 -11.14
N VAL A 345 -18.90 10.65 -11.65
CA VAL A 345 -18.26 11.87 -12.19
C VAL A 345 -18.28 13.03 -11.19
N GLY A 346 -19.10 12.95 -10.16
CA GLY A 346 -19.25 13.97 -9.13
C GLY A 346 -20.09 13.46 -7.97
N TYR A 347 -20.25 14.29 -6.95
CA TYR A 347 -21.13 14.03 -5.81
C TYR A 347 -22.19 15.13 -5.66
N GLU A 348 -23.31 14.76 -5.04
CA GLU A 348 -24.26 15.69 -4.46
C GLU A 348 -24.11 15.63 -2.94
N VAL A 349 -23.85 16.79 -2.32
CA VAL A 349 -23.72 16.96 -0.88
C VAL A 349 -24.60 18.12 -0.46
N ASP A 350 -25.54 17.89 0.44
CA ASP A 350 -26.50 18.91 0.92
C ASP A 350 -27.22 19.67 -0.22
N GLY A 351 -27.55 18.97 -1.33
CA GLY A 351 -28.20 19.53 -2.50
C GLY A 351 -27.29 20.29 -3.46
N PHE A 352 -25.99 20.35 -3.19
CA PHE A 352 -24.99 20.98 -4.08
C PHE A 352 -24.18 19.91 -4.81
N ARG A 353 -23.97 20.14 -6.11
CA ARG A 353 -23.09 19.28 -6.91
C ARG A 353 -21.63 19.73 -6.80
N THR A 354 -20.74 18.76 -6.62
CA THR A 354 -19.29 18.98 -6.64
C THR A 354 -18.58 17.89 -7.43
N ASN A 355 -17.52 18.27 -8.13
CA ASN A 355 -16.60 17.33 -8.80
C ASN A 355 -15.30 17.13 -7.99
N ASP A 356 -15.17 17.84 -6.88
CA ASP A 356 -14.03 17.76 -5.98
C ASP A 356 -14.37 16.98 -4.71
N MET A 357 -13.33 16.41 -4.09
CA MET A 357 -13.45 15.69 -2.83
C MET A 357 -14.03 16.63 -1.75
N PRO A 358 -15.14 16.25 -1.07
CA PRO A 358 -15.70 17.06 0.01
C PRO A 358 -14.69 17.28 1.13
N MET A 359 -14.74 18.48 1.73
CA MET A 359 -13.77 18.89 2.75
C MET A 359 -13.92 18.11 4.06
N THR A 360 -15.15 17.78 4.46
CA THR A 360 -15.39 17.13 5.75
C THR A 360 -15.68 15.64 5.61
N GLN A 361 -15.29 14.87 6.61
CA GLN A 361 -15.60 13.44 6.70
C GLN A 361 -17.13 13.18 6.67
N THR A 362 -17.91 14.08 7.28
CA THR A 362 -19.38 14.01 7.28
C THR A 362 -19.92 14.12 5.86
N ASP A 363 -19.41 15.06 5.08
CA ASP A 363 -19.86 15.28 3.71
C ASP A 363 -19.49 14.07 2.82
N VAL A 364 -18.31 13.49 3.02
CA VAL A 364 -17.91 12.28 2.28
C VAL A 364 -18.81 11.08 2.65
N HIS A 365 -19.25 10.99 3.91
CA HIS A 365 -20.18 9.93 4.35
C HIS A 365 -21.59 10.08 3.74
N HIS A 366 -22.04 11.31 3.54
CA HIS A 366 -23.36 11.61 3.02
C HIS A 366 -23.36 11.93 1.51
N ALA A 367 -22.19 11.90 0.87
CA ALA A 367 -22.06 12.15 -0.55
C ALA A 367 -22.87 11.12 -1.36
N VAL A 368 -23.76 11.64 -2.21
CA VAL A 368 -24.54 10.83 -3.17
C VAL A 368 -23.81 10.88 -4.51
N PRO A 369 -23.38 9.73 -5.05
CA PRO A 369 -22.64 9.71 -6.31
C PRO A 369 -23.53 10.08 -7.50
N ILE A 370 -22.98 10.89 -8.41
CA ILE A 370 -23.59 11.25 -9.69
C ILE A 370 -22.91 10.42 -10.77
N TYR A 371 -23.67 9.56 -11.43
CA TYR A 371 -23.14 8.64 -12.41
C TYR A 371 -23.34 9.13 -13.85
N GLU A 372 -22.31 8.89 -14.66
CA GLU A 372 -22.36 8.83 -16.12
C GLU A 372 -22.37 7.35 -16.53
N GLU A 373 -23.37 6.93 -17.30
CA GLU A 373 -23.44 5.55 -17.77
C GLU A 373 -22.71 5.42 -19.10
N LEU A 374 -21.68 4.58 -19.14
CA LEU A 374 -20.95 4.24 -20.35
C LEU A 374 -21.42 2.88 -20.91
N PRO A 375 -21.40 2.67 -22.23
CA PRO A 375 -21.67 1.36 -22.80
C PRO A 375 -20.62 0.35 -22.35
N GLY A 376 -21.07 -0.84 -21.95
CA GLY A 376 -20.19 -1.95 -21.60
C GLY A 376 -19.75 -2.78 -22.81
N TRP A 377 -19.10 -3.90 -22.55
CA TRP A 377 -18.65 -4.87 -23.57
C TRP A 377 -18.82 -6.29 -23.05
N PHE A 378 -19.00 -7.23 -23.96
CA PHE A 378 -19.23 -8.63 -23.63
C PHE A 378 -18.03 -9.54 -23.95
N GLU A 379 -17.11 -9.03 -24.76
CA GLU A 379 -15.94 -9.76 -25.21
C GLU A 379 -14.96 -10.03 -24.06
N ASP A 380 -14.37 -11.22 -24.06
CA ASP A 380 -13.21 -11.52 -23.23
C ASP A 380 -11.98 -10.76 -23.75
N ILE A 381 -11.46 -9.85 -22.94
CA ILE A 381 -10.30 -9.02 -23.29
C ILE A 381 -8.97 -9.57 -22.77
N SER A 382 -8.97 -10.70 -22.08
CA SER A 382 -7.77 -11.29 -21.46
C SER A 382 -6.68 -11.64 -22.45
N GLY A 383 -7.05 -11.86 -23.71
CA GLY A 383 -6.16 -12.12 -24.85
C GLY A 383 -5.59 -10.88 -25.52
N CYS A 384 -6.12 -9.66 -25.27
CA CYS A 384 -5.65 -8.44 -25.91
C CYS A 384 -4.23 -8.05 -25.46
N ARG A 385 -3.41 -7.59 -26.39
CA ARG A 385 -2.01 -7.17 -26.14
C ARG A 385 -1.75 -5.75 -26.60
N THR A 386 -2.60 -5.17 -27.42
CA THR A 386 -2.55 -3.78 -27.86
C THR A 386 -3.86 -3.06 -27.51
N PHE A 387 -3.80 -1.73 -27.45
CA PHE A 387 -5.00 -0.92 -27.14
C PHE A 387 -6.07 -1.05 -28.22
N GLU A 388 -5.65 -1.20 -29.46
CA GLU A 388 -6.49 -1.34 -30.65
C GLU A 388 -7.29 -2.66 -30.69
N GLU A 389 -6.76 -3.72 -30.05
CA GLU A 389 -7.44 -5.02 -29.92
C GLU A 389 -8.59 -4.99 -28.92
N LEU A 390 -8.63 -4.00 -28.01
CA LEU A 390 -9.74 -3.85 -27.09
C LEU A 390 -11.04 -3.50 -27.85
N PRO A 391 -12.21 -3.99 -27.39
CA PRO A 391 -13.50 -3.55 -27.89
C PRO A 391 -13.63 -2.03 -27.86
N ALA A 392 -14.38 -1.46 -28.81
CA ALA A 392 -14.52 0.00 -28.91
C ALA A 392 -15.02 0.65 -27.60
N ASN A 393 -15.98 0.00 -26.93
CA ASN A 393 -16.52 0.49 -25.67
C ASN A 393 -15.48 0.41 -24.51
N ALA A 394 -14.64 -0.64 -24.49
CA ALA A 394 -13.56 -0.74 -23.51
C ALA A 394 -12.51 0.36 -23.71
N ARG A 395 -12.16 0.69 -24.97
CA ARG A 395 -11.28 1.81 -25.27
C ARG A 395 -11.89 3.14 -24.83
N ALA A 396 -13.15 3.38 -25.20
CA ALA A 396 -13.86 4.59 -24.79
C ALA A 396 -13.95 4.74 -23.27
N TYR A 397 -14.14 3.63 -22.55
CA TYR A 397 -14.10 3.60 -21.08
C TYR A 397 -12.74 4.08 -20.55
N VAL A 398 -11.63 3.50 -21.03
CA VAL A 398 -10.28 3.88 -20.61
C VAL A 398 -9.99 5.35 -20.90
N GLU A 399 -10.32 5.83 -22.11
CA GLU A 399 -10.13 7.23 -22.53
C GLU A 399 -10.96 8.18 -21.64
N ARG A 400 -12.18 7.79 -21.30
CA ARG A 400 -13.02 8.58 -20.40
C ARG A 400 -12.46 8.65 -18.99
N LEU A 401 -11.93 7.55 -18.46
CA LEU A 401 -11.27 7.56 -17.16
C LEU A 401 -10.01 8.45 -17.15
N GLU A 402 -9.21 8.41 -18.21
CA GLU A 402 -8.03 9.26 -18.40
C GLU A 402 -8.42 10.75 -18.36
N GLU A 403 -9.45 11.13 -19.11
CA GLU A 403 -9.98 12.51 -19.10
C GLU A 403 -10.46 12.94 -17.70
N LEU A 404 -11.24 12.09 -17.03
CA LEU A 404 -11.83 12.38 -15.74
C LEU A 404 -10.79 12.43 -14.61
N ALA A 405 -9.79 11.55 -14.62
CA ALA A 405 -8.74 11.50 -13.62
C ALA A 405 -7.68 12.59 -13.79
N GLY A 406 -7.53 13.13 -15.00
CA GLY A 406 -6.60 14.22 -15.31
C GLY A 406 -5.14 13.80 -15.43
N ALA A 407 -4.88 12.52 -15.70
CA ALA A 407 -3.55 12.00 -16.05
C ALA A 407 -3.72 10.80 -16.98
N ARG A 408 -2.75 10.58 -17.87
CA ARG A 408 -2.83 9.54 -18.91
C ARG A 408 -2.79 8.13 -18.32
N VAL A 409 -3.52 7.20 -18.95
CA VAL A 409 -3.45 5.77 -18.65
C VAL A 409 -2.38 5.14 -19.53
N SER A 410 -1.20 4.89 -18.97
CA SER A 410 -0.02 4.41 -19.70
C SER A 410 0.06 2.88 -19.76
N ALA A 411 -0.59 2.17 -18.84
CA ALA A 411 -0.69 0.72 -18.86
C ALA A 411 -2.08 0.24 -18.44
N ILE A 412 -2.52 -0.90 -18.98
CA ILE A 412 -3.84 -1.49 -18.73
C ILE A 412 -3.68 -2.98 -18.45
N GLY A 413 -4.15 -3.43 -17.28
CA GLY A 413 -4.24 -4.84 -16.93
C GLY A 413 -5.54 -5.45 -17.42
N VAL A 414 -5.43 -6.47 -18.25
CA VAL A 414 -6.53 -7.24 -18.85
C VAL A 414 -6.60 -8.67 -18.31
N GLY A 415 -5.99 -8.94 -17.17
CA GLY A 415 -5.97 -10.21 -16.49
C GLY A 415 -4.90 -10.22 -15.37
N PRO A 416 -4.73 -11.31 -14.61
CA PRO A 416 -3.81 -11.37 -13.47
C PRO A 416 -2.32 -11.49 -13.88
N GLY A 417 -2.00 -12.13 -15.00
CA GLY A 417 -0.61 -12.39 -15.42
C GLY A 417 0.11 -11.13 -15.90
N ARG A 418 1.45 -11.17 -15.83
CA ARG A 418 2.32 -10.08 -16.28
C ARG A 418 2.10 -9.78 -17.76
N GLU A 419 2.02 -10.82 -18.60
CA GLU A 419 1.78 -10.73 -20.05
C GLU A 419 0.38 -10.20 -20.41
N GLN A 420 -0.55 -10.20 -19.46
CA GLN A 420 -1.88 -9.63 -19.60
C GLN A 420 -1.89 -8.15 -19.25
N THR A 421 -0.91 -7.42 -19.79
CA THR A 421 -0.76 -5.97 -19.63
C THR A 421 -0.51 -5.33 -20.98
N ILE A 422 -1.34 -4.37 -21.33
CA ILE A 422 -1.20 -3.51 -22.50
C ILE A 422 -0.42 -2.26 -22.08
N VAL A 423 0.73 -2.00 -22.68
CA VAL A 423 1.51 -0.76 -22.48
C VAL A 423 1.18 0.21 -23.61
N ARG A 424 0.59 1.36 -23.28
CA ARG A 424 0.24 2.43 -24.23
C ARG A 424 1.32 3.49 -24.36
N HIS A 425 1.96 3.82 -23.26
CA HIS A 425 2.98 4.86 -23.18
C HIS A 425 4.15 4.39 -22.33
N GLU A 426 5.36 4.74 -22.73
CA GLU A 426 6.55 4.53 -21.90
C GLU A 426 6.50 5.49 -20.70
N PHE A 427 6.78 4.96 -19.50
CA PHE A 427 6.75 5.72 -18.24
C PHE A 427 7.96 5.42 -17.33
N VAL A 428 8.95 4.65 -17.84
CA VAL A 428 10.24 4.32 -17.21
C VAL A 428 11.36 4.42 -18.24
#